data_2cf50d549a1a0ad5b5a520ea7d01571c
#
_entry.id   2cf50d549a1a0ad5b5a520ea7d01571c
#
_cell.length_a   1.000
_cell.length_b   1.000
_cell.length_c   1.000
_cell.angle_alpha   90.00
_cell.angle_beta   90.00
_cell.angle_gamma   90.00
#
_symmetry.space_group_name_H-M   'P 1'
#
loop_
_entity.id
_entity.type
_entity.pdbx_description
1 polymer ?
#
loop_
_entity_poly.entity_id
_entity_poly.type
_entity_poly.pdbx_seq_one_letter_code
_entity_poly.pdbx_strand_id
1 'polypeptide(L)'
;MLKPVMCHEVCIGCSCCLLSCPVWNRTRDRSLTAQGRNKALQGGATVEDISNAIDSCILCGACEPNCPEGNDIVGLTIEQRGLLNMTRKGYPSWYPATEAKPTKGVRLQYKEVTLLAGNALKNDKDLCEAVLKLLGNKSITASDDGSDILRSMEAGLQVDKSRIDDFIYPLNSAGPLVVAEGGLRRHLKEWLPDKKIAGLGEALLSIDSIRRSLGPDDLYVIECRGFHSDYARLVRFYDRVR
;
A
#
# COMPACT_ATOMS: atom_id res chain seq x y z
N MET A 1 16.71 7.65 -16.62
CA MET A 1 17.30 8.07 -15.33
C MET A 1 16.43 9.19 -14.78
N LEU A 2 15.46 8.87 -13.93
CA LEU A 2 14.74 9.88 -13.16
C LEU A 2 15.72 10.45 -12.13
N LYS A 3 15.91 11.76 -12.13
CA LYS A 3 16.63 12.44 -11.05
C LYS A 3 15.87 12.09 -9.75
N PRO A 4 16.57 11.69 -8.66
CA PRO A 4 15.92 11.60 -7.36
C PRO A 4 15.38 12.98 -7.04
N VAL A 5 14.08 13.13 -7.06
CA VAL A 5 13.44 14.34 -6.53
C VAL A 5 13.60 14.23 -5.02
N MET A 6 14.52 14.99 -4.48
CA MET A 6 14.77 15.08 -3.03
C MET A 6 13.57 15.78 -2.38
N CYS A 7 12.43 15.07 -2.29
CA CYS A 7 11.15 15.63 -1.81
C CYS A 7 11.22 16.20 -0.38
N HIS A 8 12.28 15.92 0.39
CA HIS A 8 12.46 16.56 1.67
C HIS A 8 12.72 18.07 1.52
N GLU A 9 13.31 18.53 0.39
CA GLU A 9 13.61 19.95 0.13
C GLU A 9 12.34 20.81 0.04
N VAL A 10 11.22 20.24 -0.46
CA VAL A 10 9.96 20.96 -0.59
C VAL A 10 9.11 20.98 0.68
N CYS A 11 9.55 20.36 1.77
CA CYS A 11 8.84 20.39 3.03
C CYS A 11 8.93 21.77 3.71
N ILE A 12 7.83 22.51 3.74
CA ILE A 12 7.78 23.84 4.39
C ILE A 12 7.71 23.79 5.93
N GLY A 13 7.55 22.60 6.53
CA GLY A 13 7.51 22.43 7.98
C GLY A 13 6.19 22.81 8.65
N CYS A 14 5.08 22.87 7.92
CA CYS A 14 3.76 23.27 8.41
C CYS A 14 3.17 22.35 9.49
N SER A 15 3.68 21.12 9.62
CA SER A 15 3.22 20.10 10.59
C SER A 15 1.81 19.53 10.35
N CYS A 16 1.13 19.83 9.25
CA CYS A 16 -0.21 19.28 8.95
C CYS A 16 -0.23 17.76 8.90
N CYS A 17 0.86 17.13 8.44
CA CYS A 17 1.02 15.67 8.40
C CYS A 17 1.05 15.00 9.79
N LEU A 18 1.30 15.74 10.86
CA LEU A 18 1.27 15.22 12.24
C LEU A 18 -0.15 14.88 12.69
N LEU A 19 -1.15 15.65 12.25
CA LEU A 19 -2.53 15.52 12.73
C LEU A 19 -3.12 14.14 12.44
N SER A 20 -2.72 13.52 11.34
CA SER A 20 -3.19 12.20 10.90
C SER A 20 -2.18 11.08 11.11
N CYS A 21 -0.97 11.38 11.58
CA CYS A 21 0.10 10.40 11.70
C CYS A 21 -0.13 9.45 12.89
N PRO A 22 -0.32 8.13 12.68
CA PRO A 22 -0.51 7.18 13.78
C PRO A 22 0.74 7.02 14.65
N VAL A 23 1.94 7.19 14.08
CA VAL A 23 3.20 7.16 14.83
C VAL A 23 3.25 8.33 15.82
N TRP A 24 2.93 9.55 15.37
CA TRP A 24 2.79 10.71 16.25
C TRP A 24 1.74 10.50 17.33
N ASN A 25 0.57 10.00 16.95
CA ASN A 25 -0.52 9.78 17.89
C ASN A 25 -0.14 8.80 19.00
N ARG A 26 0.69 7.81 18.69
CA ARG A 26 1.15 6.79 19.63
C ARG A 26 2.34 7.24 20.47
N THR A 27 3.33 7.89 19.87
CA THR A 27 4.63 8.16 20.50
C THR A 27 4.78 9.57 21.03
N ARG A 28 4.08 10.54 20.45
CA ARG A 28 4.28 11.99 20.64
C ARG A 28 5.70 12.45 20.33
N ASP A 29 6.47 11.61 19.62
CA ASP A 29 7.81 11.94 19.17
C ASP A 29 7.75 12.48 17.73
N ARG A 30 8.01 13.77 17.60
CA ARG A 30 8.00 14.48 16.31
C ARG A 30 9.09 13.99 15.36
N SER A 31 10.24 13.56 15.90
CA SER A 31 11.37 13.09 15.11
C SER A 31 11.00 11.88 14.25
N LEU A 32 10.08 11.02 14.71
CA LEU A 32 9.62 9.83 14.01
C LEU A 32 8.63 10.11 12.87
N THR A 33 8.19 11.35 12.72
CA THR A 33 7.17 11.71 11.72
C THR A 33 7.78 12.16 10.38
N ALA A 34 6.95 12.24 9.34
CA ALA A 34 7.38 12.74 8.04
C ALA A 34 8.01 14.16 8.14
N GLN A 35 7.37 15.05 8.91
CA GLN A 35 7.86 16.39 9.10
C GLN A 35 9.21 16.39 9.84
N GLY A 36 9.35 15.57 10.89
CA GLY A 36 10.61 15.46 11.64
C GLY A 36 11.76 14.98 10.76
N ARG A 37 11.54 13.89 9.98
CA ARG A 37 12.54 13.38 9.04
C ARG A 37 12.97 14.42 8.01
N ASN A 38 11.99 15.06 7.37
CA ASN A 38 12.29 16.03 6.31
C ASN A 38 13.07 17.25 6.87
N LYS A 39 12.72 17.72 8.08
CA LYS A 39 13.44 18.84 8.70
C LYS A 39 14.83 18.44 9.18
N ALA A 40 15.04 17.22 9.64
CA ALA A 40 16.36 16.72 9.99
C ALA A 40 17.26 16.67 8.74
N LEU A 41 16.77 16.13 7.62
CA LEU A 41 17.52 16.09 6.34
C LEU A 41 17.80 17.49 5.80
N GLN A 42 16.84 18.43 5.87
CA GLN A 42 17.07 19.84 5.52
C GLN A 42 18.13 20.51 6.43
N GLY A 43 18.24 20.05 7.67
CA GLY A 43 19.24 20.49 8.64
C GLY A 43 20.61 19.84 8.47
N GLY A 44 20.80 18.98 7.47
CA GLY A 44 22.06 18.31 7.16
C GLY A 44 22.24 16.94 7.82
N ALA A 45 21.21 16.38 8.46
CA ALA A 45 21.26 15.00 8.93
C ALA A 45 21.34 14.01 7.74
N THR A 46 22.00 12.89 7.93
CA THR A 46 22.03 11.78 6.97
C THR A 46 20.84 10.84 7.15
N VAL A 47 20.59 9.94 6.21
CA VAL A 47 19.56 8.89 6.36
C VAL A 47 19.88 7.93 7.51
N GLU A 48 21.17 7.73 7.79
CA GLU A 48 21.65 6.92 8.91
C GLU A 48 21.29 7.55 10.26
N ASP A 49 21.45 8.86 10.40
CA ASP A 49 21.14 9.61 11.63
C ASP A 49 19.65 9.50 11.99
N ILE A 50 18.79 9.39 10.98
CA ILE A 50 17.34 9.30 11.15
C ILE A 50 16.78 7.91 10.85
N SER A 51 17.61 6.86 10.85
CA SER A 51 17.24 5.49 10.48
C SER A 51 16.02 4.97 11.27
N ASN A 52 15.99 5.18 12.59
CA ASN A 52 14.86 4.82 13.43
C ASN A 52 13.56 5.51 12.99
N ALA A 53 13.62 6.76 12.60
CA ALA A 53 12.46 7.51 12.13
C ALA A 53 11.97 7.01 10.77
N ILE A 54 12.87 6.61 9.88
CA ILE A 54 12.55 6.03 8.57
C ILE A 54 11.86 4.67 8.77
N ASP A 55 12.39 3.81 9.65
CA ASP A 55 11.85 2.47 9.90
C ASP A 55 10.54 2.50 10.71
N SER A 56 10.31 3.51 11.53
CA SER A 56 9.08 3.69 12.30
C SER A 56 7.86 4.02 11.44
N CYS A 57 8.04 4.47 10.19
CA CYS A 57 6.93 4.80 9.31
C CYS A 57 6.23 3.54 8.81
N ILE A 58 4.92 3.43 9.03
CA ILE A 58 4.09 2.30 8.60
C ILE A 58 3.53 2.43 7.17
N LEU A 59 3.96 3.44 6.42
CA LEU A 59 3.55 3.70 5.03
C LEU A 59 2.02 3.81 4.83
N CYS A 60 1.27 4.27 5.85
CA CYS A 60 -0.19 4.34 5.78
C CYS A 60 -0.72 5.41 4.82
N GLY A 61 0.09 6.39 4.41
CA GLY A 61 -0.29 7.46 3.49
C GLY A 61 -1.18 8.56 4.07
N ALA A 62 -1.59 8.47 5.36
CA ALA A 62 -2.51 9.44 5.96
C ALA A 62 -1.99 10.89 5.99
N CYS A 63 -0.70 11.08 5.88
CA CYS A 63 -0.05 12.38 5.82
C CYS A 63 -0.16 13.07 4.45
N GLU A 64 -0.33 12.32 3.36
CA GLU A 64 -0.33 12.86 1.98
C GLU A 64 -1.53 13.78 1.71
N PRO A 65 -2.79 13.40 2.03
CA PRO A 65 -3.93 14.28 1.82
C PRO A 65 -3.88 15.57 2.62
N ASN A 66 -3.10 15.59 3.71
CA ASN A 66 -2.94 16.76 4.59
C ASN A 66 -1.72 17.62 4.22
N CYS A 67 -0.93 17.22 3.25
CA CYS A 67 0.24 17.97 2.81
C CYS A 67 -0.19 19.09 1.86
N PRO A 68 -0.01 20.39 2.22
CA PRO A 68 -0.37 21.49 1.33
C PRO A 68 0.49 21.55 0.06
N GLU A 69 1.71 20.99 0.13
CA GLU A 69 2.62 20.89 -1.01
C GLU A 69 2.37 19.66 -1.89
N GLY A 70 1.41 18.79 -1.53
CA GLY A 70 1.09 17.58 -2.30
C GLY A 70 2.23 16.56 -2.39
N ASN A 71 3.12 16.52 -1.39
CA ASN A 71 4.29 15.63 -1.41
C ASN A 71 3.89 14.16 -1.37
N ASP A 72 4.52 13.34 -2.22
CA ASP A 72 4.50 11.87 -2.14
C ASP A 72 5.37 11.39 -0.96
N ILE A 73 4.78 11.41 0.24
CA ILE A 73 5.50 11.09 1.47
C ILE A 73 5.77 9.59 1.61
N VAL A 74 4.90 8.75 1.08
CA VAL A 74 5.10 7.29 1.06
C VAL A 74 6.25 6.95 0.13
N GLY A 75 6.26 7.46 -1.10
CA GLY A 75 7.35 7.26 -2.05
C GLY A 75 8.69 7.76 -1.51
N LEU A 76 8.72 8.95 -0.93
CA LEU A 76 9.90 9.49 -0.27
C LEU A 76 10.43 8.58 0.85
N THR A 77 9.52 8.02 1.67
CA THR A 77 9.96 7.12 2.76
C THR A 77 10.55 5.82 2.21
N ILE A 78 9.99 5.29 1.12
CA ILE A 78 10.52 4.11 0.42
C ILE A 78 11.91 4.42 -0.16
N GLU A 79 12.09 5.59 -0.76
CA GLU A 79 13.40 6.06 -1.27
C GLU A 79 14.42 6.20 -0.14
N GLN A 80 14.05 6.81 0.99
CA GLN A 80 14.91 6.91 2.18
C GLN A 80 15.33 5.53 2.70
N ARG A 81 14.41 4.54 2.69
CA ARG A 81 14.73 3.13 3.02
C ARG A 81 15.73 2.53 2.03
N GLY A 82 15.56 2.84 0.75
CA GLY A 82 16.50 2.42 -0.30
C GLY A 82 17.91 2.94 -0.07
N LEU A 83 18.04 4.23 0.21
CA LEU A 83 19.32 4.86 0.55
C LEU A 83 19.92 4.24 1.81
N LEU A 84 19.12 4.05 2.85
CA LEU A 84 19.56 3.44 4.10
C LEU A 84 20.04 1.98 3.90
N ASN A 85 19.42 1.22 2.99
CA ASN A 85 19.84 -0.16 2.68
C ASN A 85 21.21 -0.23 1.97
N MET A 86 21.66 0.85 1.32
CA MET A 86 22.99 0.89 0.71
C MET A 86 24.12 0.96 1.75
N THR A 87 23.83 1.45 2.94
CA THR A 87 24.82 1.68 4.00
C THR A 87 24.64 0.74 5.20
N ARG A 88 23.39 0.28 5.47
CA ARG A 88 23.15 -0.65 6.60
C ARG A 88 23.63 -2.07 6.29
N LYS A 89 24.09 -2.74 7.36
CA LYS A 89 24.39 -4.17 7.30
C LYS A 89 23.13 -4.98 7.62
N GLY A 90 22.42 -5.42 6.59
CA GLY A 90 21.21 -6.25 6.72
C GLY A 90 19.91 -5.48 6.41
N TYR A 91 18.82 -6.22 6.44
CA TYR A 91 17.47 -5.70 6.16
C TYR A 91 16.80 -5.18 7.44
N PRO A 92 15.72 -4.38 7.31
CA PRO A 92 14.86 -4.04 8.45
C PRO A 92 14.41 -5.30 9.20
N SER A 93 14.29 -5.24 10.52
CA SER A 93 13.95 -6.39 11.38
C SER A 93 12.62 -7.08 11.02
N TRP A 94 11.70 -6.35 10.40
CA TRP A 94 10.41 -6.86 9.94
C TRP A 94 10.46 -7.51 8.54
N TYR A 95 11.59 -7.38 7.81
CA TYR A 95 11.77 -8.00 6.50
C TYR A 95 12.21 -9.44 6.69
N PRO A 96 11.52 -10.43 6.10
CA PRO A 96 11.89 -11.85 6.28
C PRO A 96 13.24 -12.16 5.62
N ALA A 97 14.04 -12.95 6.32
CA ALA A 97 15.36 -13.38 5.85
C ALA A 97 15.29 -14.32 4.62
N THR A 98 14.13 -14.90 4.34
CA THR A 98 13.91 -15.82 3.21
C THR A 98 12.78 -15.29 2.34
N GLU A 99 13.08 -14.97 1.10
CA GLU A 99 12.05 -14.69 0.09
C GLU A 99 11.28 -15.98 -0.21
N ALA A 100 9.96 -15.93 -0.01
CA ALA A 100 9.09 -16.96 -0.58
C ALA A 100 9.15 -16.80 -2.11
N LYS A 101 9.70 -17.81 -2.81
CA LYS A 101 9.72 -17.79 -4.28
C LYS A 101 8.28 -17.72 -4.78
N PRO A 102 7.97 -16.76 -5.67
CA PRO A 102 6.64 -16.67 -6.22
C PRO A 102 6.30 -17.95 -6.97
N THR A 103 5.09 -18.43 -6.76
CA THR A 103 4.56 -19.55 -7.55
C THR A 103 4.41 -19.02 -8.99
N LYS A 104 5.00 -19.70 -9.98
CA LYS A 104 4.86 -19.31 -11.39
C LYS A 104 3.37 -19.13 -11.70
N GLY A 105 2.99 -17.94 -12.11
CA GLY A 105 1.60 -17.59 -12.37
C GLY A 105 0.99 -18.49 -13.44
N VAL A 106 -0.15 -19.07 -13.14
CA VAL A 106 -1.00 -19.73 -14.13
C VAL A 106 -1.63 -18.65 -14.99
N ARG A 107 -1.64 -18.83 -16.30
CA ARG A 107 -2.28 -17.90 -17.25
C ARG A 107 -3.76 -17.78 -16.89
N LEU A 108 -4.15 -16.64 -16.31
CA LEU A 108 -5.53 -16.38 -15.94
C LEU A 108 -6.35 -16.15 -17.23
N GLN A 109 -7.23 -17.07 -17.58
CA GLN A 109 -8.09 -16.99 -18.77
C GLN A 109 -9.47 -16.38 -18.48
N TYR A 110 -9.66 -15.74 -17.31
CA TYR A 110 -10.99 -15.46 -16.82
C TYR A 110 -11.38 -13.97 -16.98
N LYS A 111 -12.63 -13.77 -17.44
CA LYS A 111 -13.30 -12.47 -17.44
C LYS A 111 -13.87 -12.11 -16.07
N GLU A 112 -13.71 -12.98 -15.10
CA GLU A 112 -14.30 -12.92 -13.76
C GLU A 112 -13.43 -12.10 -12.80
N VAL A 113 -13.98 -11.73 -11.64
CA VAL A 113 -13.26 -11.00 -10.60
C VAL A 113 -12.09 -11.81 -10.10
N THR A 114 -10.90 -11.21 -10.10
CA THR A 114 -9.67 -11.84 -9.63
C THR A 114 -9.23 -11.17 -8.33
N LEU A 115 -9.16 -11.96 -7.25
CA LEU A 115 -8.73 -11.53 -5.92
C LEU A 115 -7.21 -11.68 -5.78
N LEU A 116 -6.54 -10.57 -5.46
CA LEU A 116 -5.17 -10.54 -4.96
C LEU A 116 -5.25 -10.54 -3.43
N ALA A 117 -5.11 -11.74 -2.84
CA ALA A 117 -5.47 -11.99 -1.45
C ALA A 117 -4.55 -11.29 -0.45
N GLY A 118 -3.25 -11.16 -0.78
CA GLY A 118 -2.27 -10.63 0.16
C GLY A 118 -2.04 -11.52 1.38
N ASN A 119 -1.14 -11.11 2.26
CA ASN A 119 -0.75 -11.92 3.42
C ASN A 119 -1.92 -12.16 4.42
N ALA A 120 -2.78 -11.16 4.59
CA ALA A 120 -3.88 -11.25 5.56
C ALA A 120 -4.88 -12.36 5.22
N LEU A 121 -5.29 -12.46 3.96
CA LEU A 121 -6.26 -13.47 3.53
C LEU A 121 -5.61 -14.82 3.22
N LYS A 122 -4.33 -14.85 2.80
CA LYS A 122 -3.62 -16.11 2.55
C LYS A 122 -3.46 -16.97 3.80
N ASN A 123 -3.32 -16.33 4.95
CA ASN A 123 -3.11 -17.01 6.24
C ASN A 123 -4.42 -17.50 6.87
N ASP A 124 -5.57 -17.08 6.34
CA ASP A 124 -6.90 -17.49 6.80
C ASP A 124 -7.71 -17.98 5.59
N LYS A 125 -7.69 -19.30 5.37
CA LYS A 125 -8.35 -19.93 4.23
C LYS A 125 -9.87 -19.77 4.29
N ASP A 126 -10.44 -19.88 5.47
CA ASP A 126 -11.90 -19.81 5.66
C ASP A 126 -12.40 -18.40 5.34
N LEU A 127 -11.68 -17.39 5.81
CA LEU A 127 -11.95 -15.98 5.48
C LEU A 127 -11.77 -15.71 3.99
N CYS A 128 -10.71 -16.23 3.37
CA CYS A 128 -10.47 -16.08 1.94
C CYS A 128 -11.61 -16.68 1.10
N GLU A 129 -12.07 -17.90 1.44
CA GLU A 129 -13.20 -18.55 0.79
C GLU A 129 -14.51 -17.78 0.99
N ALA A 130 -14.75 -17.26 2.19
CA ALA A 130 -15.93 -16.43 2.46
C ALA A 130 -15.91 -15.15 1.60
N VAL A 131 -14.77 -14.48 1.50
CA VAL A 131 -14.60 -13.31 0.63
C VAL A 131 -14.86 -13.64 -0.83
N LEU A 132 -14.33 -14.76 -1.34
CA LEU A 132 -14.57 -15.19 -2.72
C LEU A 132 -16.06 -15.45 -2.99
N LYS A 133 -16.77 -16.11 -2.07
CA LYS A 133 -18.21 -16.34 -2.18
C LYS A 133 -19.00 -15.03 -2.25
N LEU A 134 -18.60 -14.03 -1.44
CA LEU A 134 -19.23 -12.70 -1.46
C LEU A 134 -18.95 -11.94 -2.77
N LEU A 135 -17.76 -12.06 -3.34
CA LEU A 135 -17.39 -11.43 -4.62
C LEU A 135 -18.08 -12.10 -5.83
N GLY A 136 -18.61 -13.29 -5.66
CA GLY A 136 -19.38 -14.03 -6.67
C GLY A 136 -18.83 -15.43 -6.94
N ASN A 137 -19.72 -16.34 -7.32
CA ASN A 137 -19.43 -17.78 -7.48
C ASN A 137 -18.33 -18.14 -8.50
N LYS A 138 -17.95 -17.20 -9.35
CA LYS A 138 -16.90 -17.38 -10.36
C LYS A 138 -15.63 -16.60 -10.06
N SER A 139 -15.58 -15.92 -8.90
CA SER A 139 -14.40 -15.21 -8.47
C SER A 139 -13.28 -16.19 -8.14
N ILE A 140 -12.05 -15.81 -8.48
CA ILE A 140 -10.86 -16.65 -8.29
C ILE A 140 -9.78 -15.87 -7.54
N THR A 141 -8.92 -16.59 -6.84
CA THR A 141 -7.71 -16.01 -6.26
C THR A 141 -6.55 -16.13 -7.24
N ALA A 142 -5.81 -15.05 -7.43
CA ALA A 142 -4.56 -15.10 -8.18
C ALA A 142 -3.55 -16.01 -7.44
N SER A 143 -2.86 -16.88 -8.17
CA SER A 143 -1.81 -17.74 -7.62
C SER A 143 -0.59 -16.92 -7.17
N ASP A 144 -0.29 -15.86 -7.89
CA ASP A 144 0.69 -14.83 -7.55
C ASP A 144 -0.07 -13.55 -7.17
N ASP A 145 0.03 -13.13 -5.93
CA ASP A 145 -0.63 -11.92 -5.41
C ASP A 145 0.30 -10.72 -5.25
N GLY A 146 1.58 -10.86 -5.64
CA GLY A 146 2.56 -9.79 -5.60
C GLY A 146 3.01 -9.37 -4.20
N SER A 147 2.73 -10.15 -3.16
CA SER A 147 3.10 -9.80 -1.77
C SER A 147 4.61 -9.68 -1.57
N ASP A 148 5.42 -10.46 -2.30
CA ASP A 148 6.88 -10.36 -2.31
C ASP A 148 7.36 -9.04 -2.92
N ILE A 149 6.74 -8.64 -4.04
CA ILE A 149 7.02 -7.37 -4.71
C ILE A 149 6.73 -6.20 -3.76
N LEU A 150 5.51 -6.16 -3.20
CA LEU A 150 5.11 -5.09 -2.29
C LEU A 150 6.06 -5.00 -1.10
N ARG A 151 6.38 -6.13 -0.48
CA ARG A 151 7.25 -6.18 0.70
C ARG A 151 8.65 -5.68 0.40
N SER A 152 9.21 -6.09 -0.75
CA SER A 152 10.52 -5.61 -1.20
C SER A 152 10.51 -4.11 -1.44
N MET A 153 9.50 -3.59 -2.15
CA MET A 153 9.35 -2.15 -2.37
C MET A 153 9.19 -1.37 -1.07
N GLU A 154 8.35 -1.84 -0.15
CA GLU A 154 8.17 -1.21 1.17
C GLU A 154 9.44 -1.21 2.01
N ALA A 155 10.31 -2.19 1.82
CA ALA A 155 11.63 -2.24 2.44
C ALA A 155 12.66 -1.32 1.75
N GLY A 156 12.32 -0.68 0.65
CA GLY A 156 13.26 0.12 -0.15
C GLY A 156 14.22 -0.73 -0.99
N LEU A 157 13.87 -2.00 -1.23
CA LEU A 157 14.65 -2.89 -2.08
C LEU A 157 14.20 -2.76 -3.55
N GLN A 158 15.16 -2.88 -4.45
CA GLN A 158 14.85 -2.93 -5.88
C GLN A 158 14.24 -4.28 -6.22
N VAL A 159 13.14 -4.25 -6.95
CA VAL A 159 12.51 -5.44 -7.52
C VAL A 159 12.91 -5.52 -8.99
N ASP A 160 13.36 -6.69 -9.42
CA ASP A 160 13.71 -6.89 -10.82
C ASP A 160 12.51 -6.62 -11.73
N LYS A 161 12.78 -5.89 -12.81
CA LYS A 161 11.73 -5.58 -13.80
C LYS A 161 11.07 -6.85 -14.34
N SER A 162 11.84 -7.90 -14.60
CA SER A 162 11.31 -9.19 -15.05
C SER A 162 10.32 -9.78 -14.06
N ARG A 163 10.55 -9.65 -12.74
CA ARG A 163 9.62 -10.11 -11.70
C ARG A 163 8.31 -9.32 -11.73
N ILE A 164 8.38 -8.00 -11.94
CA ILE A 164 7.18 -7.16 -12.09
C ILE A 164 6.44 -7.53 -13.37
N ASP A 165 7.14 -7.67 -14.50
CA ASP A 165 6.56 -8.04 -15.77
C ASP A 165 5.86 -9.41 -15.72
N ASP A 166 6.49 -10.43 -15.09
CA ASP A 166 5.92 -11.76 -14.87
C ASP A 166 4.63 -11.71 -14.02
N PHE A 167 4.59 -10.83 -13.02
CA PHE A 167 3.42 -10.61 -12.17
C PHE A 167 2.27 -9.93 -12.93
N ILE A 168 2.59 -8.89 -13.70
CA ILE A 168 1.58 -8.07 -14.40
C ILE A 168 1.01 -8.82 -15.61
N TYR A 169 1.83 -9.61 -16.31
CA TYR A 169 1.45 -10.25 -17.57
C TYR A 169 0.14 -11.05 -17.49
N PRO A 170 -0.05 -11.97 -16.52
CA PRO A 170 -1.31 -12.69 -16.38
C PRO A 170 -2.49 -11.77 -15.98
N LEU A 171 -2.22 -10.71 -15.21
CA LEU A 171 -3.26 -9.78 -14.75
C LEU A 171 -3.83 -8.92 -15.87
N ASN A 172 -3.06 -8.68 -16.95
CA ASN A 172 -3.57 -7.96 -18.12
C ASN A 172 -4.79 -8.64 -18.75
N SER A 173 -4.79 -9.97 -18.80
CA SER A 173 -5.89 -10.76 -19.37
C SER A 173 -6.98 -11.13 -18.36
N ALA A 174 -6.74 -10.91 -17.08
CA ALA A 174 -7.71 -11.16 -16.02
C ALA A 174 -8.91 -10.22 -16.11
N GLY A 175 -10.02 -10.57 -15.44
CA GLY A 175 -11.15 -9.68 -15.23
C GLY A 175 -10.83 -8.49 -14.31
N PRO A 176 -11.84 -7.86 -13.71
CA PRO A 176 -11.62 -6.83 -12.70
C PRO A 176 -10.79 -7.36 -11.53
N LEU A 177 -9.86 -6.56 -11.02
CA LEU A 177 -9.01 -6.92 -9.90
C LEU A 177 -9.59 -6.39 -8.59
N VAL A 178 -9.60 -7.24 -7.57
CA VAL A 178 -9.86 -6.85 -6.18
C VAL A 178 -8.60 -7.10 -5.37
N VAL A 179 -8.11 -6.07 -4.69
CA VAL A 179 -6.81 -6.09 -4.02
C VAL A 179 -7.02 -5.90 -2.53
N ALA A 180 -6.59 -6.88 -1.73
CA ALA A 180 -6.71 -6.80 -0.28
C ALA A 180 -5.63 -5.90 0.36
N GLU A 181 -4.44 -5.84 -0.24
CA GLU A 181 -3.33 -4.99 0.25
C GLU A 181 -3.29 -3.65 -0.47
N GLY A 182 -3.59 -2.57 0.24
CA GLY A 182 -3.72 -1.23 -0.33
C GLY A 182 -2.43 -0.66 -0.90
N GLY A 183 -1.27 -1.02 -0.36
CA GLY A 183 0.03 -0.64 -0.92
C GLY A 183 0.21 -1.16 -2.34
N LEU A 184 -0.12 -2.43 -2.58
CA LEU A 184 -0.05 -3.03 -3.92
C LEU A 184 -1.04 -2.39 -4.91
N ARG A 185 -2.24 -2.03 -4.43
CA ARG A 185 -3.27 -1.35 -5.26
C ARG A 185 -2.75 -0.06 -5.88
N ARG A 186 -1.96 0.72 -5.13
CA ARG A 186 -1.34 1.96 -5.62
C ARG A 186 -0.47 1.68 -6.85
N HIS A 187 0.46 0.73 -6.73
CA HIS A 187 1.37 0.36 -7.82
C HIS A 187 0.66 -0.29 -8.99
N LEU A 188 -0.32 -1.15 -8.74
CA LEU A 188 -1.11 -1.76 -9.82
C LEU A 188 -1.85 -0.73 -10.67
N LYS A 189 -2.34 0.36 -10.09
CA LYS A 189 -2.96 1.45 -10.85
C LYS A 189 -1.98 2.17 -11.78
N GLU A 190 -0.71 2.26 -11.40
CA GLU A 190 0.35 2.81 -12.22
C GLU A 190 0.77 1.84 -13.33
N TRP A 191 0.89 0.55 -13.02
CA TRP A 191 1.33 -0.48 -13.97
C TRP A 191 0.23 -0.91 -14.94
N LEU A 192 -1.02 -0.84 -14.53
CA LEU A 192 -2.21 -1.27 -15.27
C LEU A 192 -3.27 -0.15 -15.29
N PRO A 193 -3.00 1.01 -15.93
CA PRO A 193 -3.85 2.20 -15.83
C PRO A 193 -5.27 1.98 -16.38
N ASP A 194 -5.41 1.12 -17.40
CA ASP A 194 -6.71 0.83 -18.03
C ASP A 194 -7.49 -0.28 -17.31
N LYS A 195 -6.88 -0.89 -16.28
CA LYS A 195 -7.49 -2.01 -15.56
C LYS A 195 -8.45 -1.52 -14.49
N LYS A 196 -9.60 -2.20 -14.37
CA LYS A 196 -10.54 -1.96 -13.28
C LYS A 196 -10.00 -2.60 -12.01
N ILE A 197 -9.53 -1.76 -11.07
CA ILE A 197 -8.89 -2.18 -9.81
C ILE A 197 -9.62 -1.53 -8.64
N ALA A 198 -10.16 -2.36 -7.74
CA ALA A 198 -10.80 -1.92 -6.51
C ALA A 198 -10.06 -2.46 -5.28
N GLY A 199 -10.09 -1.74 -4.16
CA GLY A 199 -9.72 -2.30 -2.86
C GLY A 199 -10.78 -3.29 -2.38
N LEU A 200 -10.40 -4.23 -1.52
CA LEU A 200 -11.33 -5.24 -1.01
C LEU A 200 -12.55 -4.60 -0.34
N GLY A 201 -12.35 -3.62 0.54
CA GLY A 201 -13.45 -2.94 1.22
C GLY A 201 -14.39 -2.21 0.25
N GLU A 202 -13.85 -1.55 -0.76
CA GLU A 202 -14.62 -0.90 -1.82
C GLU A 202 -15.45 -1.92 -2.62
N ALA A 203 -14.83 -3.05 -2.98
CA ALA A 203 -15.51 -4.10 -3.73
C ALA A 203 -16.67 -4.71 -2.95
N LEU A 204 -16.46 -5.03 -1.68
CA LEU A 204 -17.51 -5.60 -0.82
C LEU A 204 -18.66 -4.62 -0.60
N LEU A 205 -18.42 -3.36 -0.28
CA LEU A 205 -19.48 -2.36 -0.12
C LEU A 205 -20.20 -1.97 -1.41
N SER A 206 -19.64 -2.32 -2.56
CA SER A 206 -20.35 -2.18 -3.84
C SER A 206 -21.43 -3.26 -4.04
N ILE A 207 -21.46 -4.29 -3.19
CA ILE A 207 -22.46 -5.36 -3.23
C ILE A 207 -23.66 -4.94 -2.38
N ASP A 208 -24.82 -4.80 -3.01
CA ASP A 208 -26.04 -4.29 -2.36
C ASP A 208 -26.49 -5.13 -1.15
N SER A 209 -26.37 -6.45 -1.22
CA SER A 209 -26.73 -7.32 -0.10
C SER A 209 -25.86 -7.09 1.13
N ILE A 210 -24.55 -6.88 0.95
CA ILE A 210 -23.63 -6.58 2.04
C ILE A 210 -23.98 -5.20 2.64
N ARG A 211 -24.13 -4.19 1.78
CA ARG A 211 -24.44 -2.84 2.24
C ARG A 211 -25.74 -2.78 3.04
N ARG A 212 -26.78 -3.50 2.60
CA ARG A 212 -28.07 -3.55 3.30
C ARG A 212 -28.06 -4.38 4.58
N SER A 213 -27.07 -5.26 4.78
CA SER A 213 -26.92 -6.04 6.01
C SER A 213 -26.24 -5.26 7.14
N LEU A 214 -25.58 -4.15 6.82
CA LEU A 214 -24.93 -3.29 7.81
C LEU A 214 -25.99 -2.44 8.54
N GLY A 215 -25.96 -2.50 9.86
CA GLY A 215 -26.80 -1.70 10.76
C GLY A 215 -26.10 -0.43 11.24
N PRO A 216 -26.83 0.42 11.99
CA PRO A 216 -26.28 1.68 12.50
C PRO A 216 -25.18 1.50 13.54
N ASP A 217 -25.11 0.33 14.18
CA ASP A 217 -24.12 -0.01 15.22
C ASP A 217 -22.89 -0.76 14.64
N ASP A 218 -22.89 -1.08 13.34
CA ASP A 218 -21.79 -1.77 12.71
C ASP A 218 -20.63 -0.83 12.41
N LEU A 219 -19.40 -1.28 12.74
CA LEU A 219 -18.17 -0.58 12.45
C LEU A 219 -17.50 -1.17 11.21
N TYR A 220 -17.41 -0.38 10.16
CA TYR A 220 -16.68 -0.76 8.95
C TYR A 220 -15.23 -0.24 8.98
N VAL A 221 -14.26 -1.15 9.06
CA VAL A 221 -12.84 -0.81 9.08
C VAL A 221 -12.29 -0.74 7.67
N ILE A 222 -11.74 0.42 7.30
CA ILE A 222 -11.16 0.67 5.98
C ILE A 222 -9.64 0.49 6.04
N GLU A 223 -9.08 -0.26 5.10
CA GLU A 223 -7.64 -0.42 4.97
C GLU A 223 -6.99 0.92 4.58
N CYS A 224 -6.05 1.39 5.40
CA CYS A 224 -5.56 2.76 5.35
C CYS A 224 -4.70 3.07 4.10
N ARG A 225 -3.83 2.16 3.66
CA ARG A 225 -2.92 2.41 2.53
C ARG A 225 -3.68 2.57 1.21
N GLY A 226 -4.64 1.69 0.96
CA GLY A 226 -5.51 1.79 -0.21
C GLY A 226 -6.43 3.01 -0.17
N PHE A 227 -6.93 3.36 1.01
CA PHE A 227 -7.79 4.52 1.20
C PHE A 227 -7.05 5.83 0.89
N HIS A 228 -5.88 6.04 1.49
CA HIS A 228 -5.14 7.30 1.32
C HIS A 228 -4.50 7.41 -0.08
N SER A 229 -4.17 6.30 -0.74
CA SER A 229 -3.64 6.33 -2.11
C SER A 229 -4.65 6.85 -3.16
N ASP A 230 -5.95 6.91 -2.81
CA ASP A 230 -7.02 7.40 -3.69
C ASP A 230 -8.07 8.18 -2.86
N TYR A 231 -7.55 9.00 -1.95
CA TYR A 231 -8.30 9.61 -0.87
C TYR A 231 -9.54 10.38 -1.36
N ALA A 232 -9.37 11.33 -2.27
CA ALA A 232 -10.45 12.18 -2.73
C ALA A 232 -11.61 11.40 -3.40
N ARG A 233 -11.31 10.31 -4.08
CA ARG A 233 -12.31 9.45 -4.70
C ARG A 233 -12.99 8.55 -3.66
N LEU A 234 -12.20 7.95 -2.76
CA LEU A 234 -12.71 6.99 -1.78
C LEU A 234 -13.51 7.67 -0.67
N VAL A 235 -13.17 8.89 -0.25
CA VAL A 235 -14.02 9.68 0.63
C VAL A 235 -15.42 9.82 0.01
N ARG A 236 -15.50 10.28 -1.24
CA ARG A 236 -16.79 10.42 -1.93
C ARG A 236 -17.54 9.10 -2.14
N PHE A 237 -16.80 8.00 -2.29
CA PHE A 237 -17.40 6.66 -2.37
C PHE A 237 -18.03 6.27 -1.04
N TYR A 238 -17.26 6.31 0.05
CA TYR A 238 -17.74 5.90 1.38
C TYR A 238 -18.84 6.82 1.92
N ASP A 239 -18.80 8.12 1.65
CA ASP A 239 -19.87 9.05 2.01
C ASP A 239 -21.21 8.71 1.32
N ARG A 240 -21.17 8.19 0.09
CA ARG A 240 -22.39 7.79 -0.64
C ARG A 240 -22.96 6.45 -0.22
N VAL A 241 -22.15 5.55 0.31
CA VAL A 241 -22.59 4.21 0.73
C VAL A 241 -22.91 4.14 2.23
N ARG A 242 -22.65 5.20 2.97
CA ARG A 242 -23.01 5.41 4.37
C ARG A 242 -24.51 5.69 4.48
#